data_c18433af5b803dc74d5ebe0bd99e447e
#
_entry.id   c18433af5b803dc74d5ebe0bd99e447e
#
_cell.length_a   1.000
_cell.length_b   1.000
_cell.length_c   1.000
_cell.angle_alpha   90.00
_cell.angle_beta   90.00
_cell.angle_gamma   90.00
#
_symmetry.space_group_name_H-M   'P 1'
#
loop_
_entity.id
_entity.type
_entity.pdbx_description
1 polymer ?
#
loop_
_entity_poly.entity_id
_entity_poly.type
_entity_poly.pdbx_seq_one_letter_code
_entity_poly.pdbx_strand_id
1 'polypeptide(L)'
;MANGIAVAINTLSSELAAGGARTDGSLVKAALASVSPADILLQPIFNPVGGYASYVVPAAFVLILQQMLLIGASLLTVVALTQPVNGAFASVLGRSVAHLTIYLPALALYFIVLPRFYGFSTLGQPLQLFALASLFVLATSFMGQAAGAWFKHPETPTLIFLGTSLPQLFVTGFSWPREAVPKSMQALGYIFPSDFAIDGIVRINQMGASLWEVVRDWRGLWGLTVIYFALAVMSAFLVRRRQAHG
;
A
#
# COMPACT_ATOMS: atom_id res chain seq x y z
N MET A 1 30.27 -20.44 5.12
CA MET A 1 29.43 -21.62 5.46
C MET A 1 28.59 -22.15 4.30
N ALA A 2 28.10 -21.33 3.38
CA ALA A 2 27.36 -21.78 2.19
C ALA A 2 28.15 -22.72 1.25
N ASN A 3 29.46 -22.57 1.15
CA ASN A 3 30.33 -23.43 0.32
C ASN A 3 30.43 -24.87 0.84
N GLY A 4 30.31 -25.11 2.15
CA GLY A 4 30.38 -26.45 2.71
C GLY A 4 29.18 -27.34 2.35
N ILE A 5 28.00 -26.75 2.31
CA ILE A 5 26.74 -27.46 1.97
C ILE A 5 26.71 -27.80 0.47
N ALA A 6 27.13 -26.85 -0.38
CA ALA A 6 27.21 -27.08 -1.83
C ALA A 6 28.23 -28.18 -2.19
N VAL A 7 29.38 -28.23 -1.50
CA VAL A 7 30.37 -29.30 -1.65
C VAL A 7 29.84 -30.63 -1.17
N ALA A 8 29.16 -30.68 -0.03
CA ALA A 8 28.55 -31.94 0.49
C ALA A 8 27.46 -32.47 -0.43
N ILE A 9 26.59 -31.61 -1.00
CA ILE A 9 25.56 -32.01 -1.97
C ILE A 9 26.19 -32.51 -3.28
N ASN A 10 27.23 -31.85 -3.80
CA ASN A 10 27.92 -32.26 -5.01
C ASN A 10 28.69 -33.59 -4.84
N THR A 11 29.34 -33.81 -3.69
CA THR A 11 30.01 -35.09 -3.40
C THR A 11 28.99 -36.22 -3.24
N LEU A 12 27.88 -36.01 -2.55
CA LEU A 12 26.80 -37.00 -2.45
C LEU A 12 26.14 -37.30 -3.81
N SER A 13 25.91 -36.30 -4.64
CA SER A 13 25.36 -36.52 -5.98
C SER A 13 26.32 -37.22 -6.92
N SER A 14 27.63 -36.99 -6.80
CA SER A 14 28.65 -37.69 -7.61
C SER A 14 28.85 -39.13 -7.12
N GLU A 15 28.78 -39.41 -5.84
CA GLU A 15 28.85 -40.77 -5.29
C GLU A 15 27.60 -41.59 -5.60
N LEU A 16 26.40 -40.97 -5.59
CA LEU A 16 25.18 -41.61 -6.01
C LEU A 16 25.15 -41.91 -7.54
N ALA A 17 25.76 -41.04 -8.35
CA ALA A 17 25.89 -41.24 -9.78
C ALA A 17 26.95 -42.31 -10.14
N ALA A 18 28.01 -42.45 -9.35
CA ALA A 18 29.06 -43.44 -9.56
C ALA A 18 28.73 -44.83 -9.00
N GLY A 19 27.82 -44.94 -8.02
CA GLY A 19 27.39 -46.14 -7.37
C GLY A 19 26.07 -46.69 -7.89
N GLY A 20 25.96 -47.04 -9.13
CA GLY A 20 24.75 -47.67 -9.70
C GLY A 20 24.48 -49.06 -9.19
N ALA A 21 24.31 -49.28 -7.88
CA ALA A 21 23.71 -50.50 -7.29
C ALA A 21 23.49 -50.34 -5.77
N ARG A 22 22.28 -50.61 -5.36
CA ARG A 22 21.90 -50.96 -3.98
C ARG A 22 22.43 -50.04 -2.89
N THR A 23 22.03 -48.83 -2.82
CA THR A 23 22.18 -48.01 -1.60
C THR A 23 21.09 -48.43 -0.61
N ASP A 24 21.50 -49.27 0.34
CA ASP A 24 20.72 -49.52 1.55
C ASP A 24 20.43 -48.18 2.21
N GLY A 25 19.16 -47.87 2.51
CA GLY A 25 18.74 -46.59 3.09
C GLY A 25 19.43 -46.20 4.41
N SER A 26 20.29 -47.09 4.94
CA SER A 26 21.16 -46.86 6.07
C SER A 26 22.29 -45.85 5.77
N LEU A 27 22.86 -45.83 4.57
CA LEU A 27 23.93 -44.89 4.21
C LEU A 27 23.40 -43.46 4.03
N VAL A 28 22.19 -43.30 3.48
CA VAL A 28 21.53 -42.00 3.39
C VAL A 28 21.17 -41.48 4.79
N LYS A 29 20.69 -42.38 5.68
CA LYS A 29 20.44 -42.02 7.09
C LYS A 29 21.74 -41.68 7.84
N ALA A 30 22.81 -42.38 7.62
CA ALA A 30 24.11 -42.11 8.25
C ALA A 30 24.72 -40.79 7.71
N ALA A 31 24.60 -40.52 6.44
CA ALA A 31 25.02 -39.23 5.83
C ALA A 31 24.16 -38.04 6.31
N LEU A 32 22.86 -38.24 6.47
CA LEU A 32 21.96 -37.24 7.06
C LEU A 32 22.18 -37.06 8.55
N ALA A 33 22.62 -38.08 9.27
CA ALA A 33 22.95 -38.01 10.72
C ALA A 33 24.36 -37.44 11.00
N SER A 34 25.28 -37.55 10.03
CA SER A 34 26.61 -36.92 10.10
C SER A 34 26.64 -35.45 9.70
N VAL A 35 25.68 -35.00 8.94
CA VAL A 35 25.35 -33.57 8.83
C VAL A 35 24.64 -33.24 10.14
N SER A 36 25.41 -32.78 11.15
CA SER A 36 24.81 -32.09 12.29
C SER A 36 23.70 -31.21 11.74
N PRO A 37 22.46 -31.31 12.21
CA PRO A 37 21.46 -30.32 11.80
C PRO A 37 22.06 -28.98 12.23
N ALA A 38 22.66 -28.27 11.28
CA ALA A 38 22.85 -26.86 11.48
C ALA A 38 21.45 -26.41 11.83
N ASP A 39 21.22 -26.05 13.08
CA ASP A 39 19.98 -25.36 13.45
C ASP A 39 19.94 -24.15 12.55
N ILE A 40 19.34 -24.33 11.38
CA ILE A 40 19.04 -23.22 10.50
C ILE A 40 17.94 -22.48 11.23
N LEU A 41 18.36 -21.60 12.12
CA LEU A 41 17.49 -20.63 12.76
C LEU A 41 17.06 -19.69 11.64
N LEU A 42 16.00 -20.08 10.93
CA LEU A 42 15.31 -19.22 10.00
C LEU A 42 14.60 -18.16 10.84
N GLN A 43 15.36 -17.15 11.24
CA GLN A 43 14.80 -15.99 11.89
C GLN A 43 14.33 -15.03 10.79
N PRO A 44 13.02 -14.89 10.59
CA PRO A 44 12.50 -13.90 9.63
C PRO A 44 12.88 -12.50 10.12
N ILE A 45 13.74 -11.82 9.38
CA ILE A 45 14.30 -10.51 9.75
C ILE A 45 13.19 -9.44 9.80
N PHE A 46 12.19 -9.52 8.91
CA PHE A 46 11.15 -8.50 8.75
C PHE A 46 9.77 -8.91 9.28
N ASN A 47 9.58 -10.15 9.66
CA ASN A 47 8.31 -10.63 10.21
C ASN A 47 8.58 -11.67 11.30
N PRO A 48 9.11 -11.27 12.48
CA PRO A 48 9.49 -12.20 13.54
C PRO A 48 8.28 -12.95 14.14
N VAL A 49 7.08 -12.37 14.06
CA VAL A 49 5.84 -12.98 14.57
C VAL A 49 5.34 -14.06 13.61
N GLY A 50 5.76 -14.01 12.35
CA GLY A 50 5.26 -14.89 11.30
C GLY A 50 3.78 -14.68 11.03
N GLY A 51 3.34 -14.98 9.82
CA GLY A 51 1.92 -14.98 9.49
C GLY A 51 1.52 -13.95 8.45
N TYR A 52 0.43 -14.28 7.77
CA TYR A 52 -0.16 -13.48 6.71
C TYR A 52 -0.72 -12.14 7.22
N ALA A 53 -1.20 -12.11 8.47
CA ALA A 53 -1.83 -10.94 9.07
C ALA A 53 -0.89 -9.73 9.18
N SER A 54 0.38 -9.94 9.53
CA SER A 54 1.36 -8.84 9.68
C SER A 54 1.62 -8.08 8.38
N TYR A 55 1.43 -8.71 7.23
CA TYR A 55 1.56 -8.10 5.91
C TYR A 55 0.24 -7.52 5.40
N VAL A 56 -0.85 -8.28 5.52
CA VAL A 56 -2.15 -7.92 4.93
C VAL A 56 -2.86 -6.81 5.71
N VAL A 57 -2.77 -6.83 7.04
CA VAL A 57 -3.49 -5.86 7.88
C VAL A 57 -3.06 -4.41 7.63
N PRO A 58 -1.76 -4.05 7.59
CA PRO A 58 -1.36 -2.69 7.26
C PRO A 58 -1.77 -2.23 5.86
N ALA A 59 -1.72 -3.13 4.87
CA ALA A 59 -2.18 -2.84 3.52
C ALA A 59 -3.70 -2.60 3.46
N ALA A 60 -4.47 -3.43 4.18
CA ALA A 60 -5.91 -3.25 4.31
C ALA A 60 -6.28 -1.91 4.97
N PHE A 61 -5.52 -1.45 5.97
CA PHE A 61 -5.73 -0.14 6.59
C PHE A 61 -5.56 0.99 5.59
N VAL A 62 -4.56 0.93 4.70
CA VAL A 62 -4.38 1.93 3.64
C VAL A 62 -5.60 1.96 2.71
N LEU A 63 -6.10 0.80 2.29
CA LEU A 63 -7.28 0.72 1.43
C LEU A 63 -8.55 1.25 2.12
N ILE A 64 -8.77 0.89 3.37
CA ILE A 64 -9.91 1.38 4.15
C ILE A 64 -9.85 2.90 4.26
N LEU A 65 -8.70 3.46 4.63
CA LEU A 65 -8.50 4.91 4.71
C LEU A 65 -8.77 5.58 3.37
N GLN A 66 -8.26 5.01 2.26
CA GLN A 66 -8.50 5.56 0.92
C GLN A 66 -9.99 5.55 0.57
N GLN A 67 -10.68 4.43 0.74
CA GLN A 67 -12.09 4.32 0.37
C GLN A 67 -12.96 5.27 1.19
N MET A 68 -12.74 5.34 2.49
CA MET A 68 -13.46 6.26 3.37
C MET A 68 -13.22 7.72 2.97
N LEU A 69 -11.98 8.08 2.66
CA LEU A 69 -11.64 9.44 2.25
C LEU A 69 -12.17 9.77 0.84
N LEU A 70 -12.10 8.85 -0.12
CA LEU A 70 -12.67 9.06 -1.46
C LEU A 70 -14.17 9.31 -1.39
N ILE A 71 -14.90 8.48 -0.66
CA ILE A 71 -16.35 8.63 -0.46
C ILE A 71 -16.63 9.95 0.22
N GLY A 72 -15.99 10.23 1.36
CA GLY A 72 -16.23 11.45 2.15
C GLY A 72 -15.87 12.73 1.39
N ALA A 73 -14.71 12.79 0.75
CA ALA A 73 -14.26 13.95 -0.01
C ALA A 73 -15.14 14.22 -1.23
N SER A 74 -15.60 13.16 -1.92
CA SER A 74 -16.50 13.28 -3.05
C SER A 74 -17.89 13.75 -2.64
N LEU A 75 -18.47 13.12 -1.61
CA LEU A 75 -19.77 13.49 -1.07
C LEU A 75 -19.81 14.95 -0.59
N LEU A 76 -18.80 15.36 0.20
CA LEU A 76 -18.69 16.74 0.67
C LEU A 76 -18.52 17.71 -0.50
N THR A 77 -17.87 17.30 -1.59
CA THR A 77 -17.74 18.13 -2.78
C THR A 77 -19.07 18.29 -3.49
N VAL A 78 -19.83 17.20 -3.69
CA VAL A 78 -21.18 17.28 -4.29
C VAL A 78 -22.06 18.26 -3.50
N VAL A 79 -22.08 18.15 -2.18
CA VAL A 79 -22.89 19.01 -1.30
C VAL A 79 -22.37 20.46 -1.32
N ALA A 80 -21.06 20.67 -1.28
CA ALA A 80 -20.46 22.00 -1.26
C ALA A 80 -20.64 22.77 -2.56
N LEU A 81 -20.82 22.09 -3.69
CA LEU A 81 -21.06 22.74 -4.98
C LEU A 81 -22.47 23.37 -5.08
N THR A 82 -23.38 23.04 -4.18
CA THR A 82 -24.71 23.69 -4.10
C THR A 82 -24.66 25.06 -3.39
N GLN A 83 -23.53 25.41 -2.78
CA GLN A 83 -23.36 26.63 -1.99
C GLN A 83 -22.39 27.63 -2.66
N PRO A 84 -22.62 28.94 -2.51
CA PRO A 84 -21.69 29.97 -3.01
C PRO A 84 -20.39 29.91 -2.20
N VAL A 85 -19.30 29.50 -2.83
CA VAL A 85 -17.98 29.39 -2.17
C VAL A 85 -17.01 30.39 -2.76
N ASN A 86 -16.25 31.10 -1.93
CA ASN A 86 -15.23 32.07 -2.34
C ASN A 86 -13.96 31.36 -2.82
N GLY A 87 -13.60 31.47 -4.11
CA GLY A 87 -12.35 30.96 -4.68
C GLY A 87 -12.27 29.40 -4.82
N ALA A 88 -12.15 28.88 -6.04
CA ALA A 88 -12.02 27.43 -6.28
C ALA A 88 -10.77 26.84 -5.59
N PHE A 89 -9.63 27.53 -5.73
CA PHE A 89 -8.35 27.12 -5.17
C PHE A 89 -8.38 27.05 -3.63
N ALA A 90 -8.84 28.11 -2.99
CA ALA A 90 -8.92 28.17 -1.50
C ALA A 90 -9.88 27.11 -0.95
N SER A 91 -10.99 26.85 -1.66
CA SER A 91 -11.96 25.81 -1.27
C SER A 91 -11.38 24.41 -1.35
N VAL A 92 -10.63 24.09 -2.43
CA VAL A 92 -9.99 22.77 -2.59
C VAL A 92 -8.92 22.55 -1.53
N LEU A 93 -8.04 23.54 -1.31
CA LEU A 93 -7.00 23.45 -0.28
C LEU A 93 -7.57 23.36 1.13
N GLY A 94 -8.54 24.23 1.45
CA GLY A 94 -9.14 24.25 2.79
C GLY A 94 -9.78 22.90 3.15
N ARG A 95 -10.49 22.28 2.23
CA ARG A 95 -11.06 20.94 2.43
C ARG A 95 -9.98 19.87 2.59
N SER A 96 -8.91 19.95 1.81
CA SER A 96 -7.82 18.97 1.92
C SER A 96 -7.04 19.12 3.23
N VAL A 97 -6.83 20.32 3.72
CA VAL A 97 -6.24 20.56 5.05
C VAL A 97 -7.16 20.00 6.15
N ALA A 98 -8.47 20.23 6.06
CA ALA A 98 -9.43 19.66 7.00
C ALA A 98 -9.41 18.12 6.97
N HIS A 99 -9.38 17.50 5.78
CA HIS A 99 -9.26 16.04 5.65
C HIS A 99 -7.95 15.55 6.28
N LEU A 100 -6.83 16.20 6.00
CA LEU A 100 -5.55 15.83 6.60
C LEU A 100 -5.60 15.89 8.13
N THR A 101 -6.17 16.96 8.70
CA THR A 101 -6.29 17.13 10.15
C THR A 101 -7.15 16.02 10.78
N ILE A 102 -8.27 15.65 10.13
CA ILE A 102 -9.16 14.58 10.60
C ILE A 102 -8.50 13.21 10.48
N TYR A 103 -7.70 12.99 9.45
CA TYR A 103 -7.06 11.68 9.20
C TYR A 103 -5.75 11.47 9.97
N LEU A 104 -5.09 12.52 10.46
CA LEU A 104 -3.87 12.39 11.28
C LEU A 104 -4.03 11.45 12.48
N PRO A 105 -5.09 11.55 13.31
CA PRO A 105 -5.34 10.59 14.38
C PRO A 105 -5.55 9.16 13.90
N ALA A 106 -6.25 8.97 12.77
CA ALA A 106 -6.46 7.65 12.20
C ALA A 106 -5.16 7.04 11.67
N LEU A 107 -4.28 7.85 11.07
CA LEU A 107 -2.94 7.41 10.67
C LEU A 107 -2.10 6.97 11.88
N ALA A 108 -2.15 7.76 12.98
CA ALA A 108 -1.47 7.39 14.22
C ALA A 108 -2.02 6.09 14.80
N LEU A 109 -3.34 5.94 14.83
CA LEU A 109 -4.01 4.72 15.31
C LEU A 109 -3.57 3.50 14.49
N TYR A 110 -3.69 3.56 13.15
CA TYR A 110 -3.49 2.40 12.30
C TYR A 110 -2.01 2.01 12.12
N PHE A 111 -1.10 2.97 12.11
CA PHE A 111 0.31 2.71 11.80
C PHE A 111 1.25 2.78 13.00
N ILE A 112 0.79 3.28 14.15
CA ILE A 112 1.59 3.31 15.38
C ILE A 112 0.93 2.51 16.51
N VAL A 113 -0.33 2.81 16.84
CA VAL A 113 -0.97 2.22 18.02
C VAL A 113 -1.31 0.76 17.80
N LEU A 114 -2.06 0.44 16.74
CA LEU A 114 -2.50 -0.94 16.45
C LEU A 114 -1.32 -1.90 16.19
N PRO A 115 -0.30 -1.57 15.38
CA PRO A 115 0.85 -2.45 15.22
C PRO A 115 1.55 -2.77 16.55
N ARG A 116 1.69 -1.78 17.45
CA ARG A 116 2.27 -2.02 18.77
C ARG A 116 1.37 -2.90 19.64
N PHE A 117 0.06 -2.70 19.57
CA PHE A 117 -0.92 -3.48 20.34
C PHE A 117 -0.94 -4.95 19.89
N TYR A 118 -0.85 -5.20 18.58
CA TYR A 118 -0.83 -6.55 18.02
C TYR A 118 0.58 -7.19 17.94
N GLY A 119 1.62 -6.49 18.40
CA GLY A 119 2.99 -6.98 18.35
C GLY A 119 3.60 -7.04 16.95
N PHE A 120 3.07 -6.28 15.99
CA PHE A 120 3.67 -6.20 14.65
C PHE A 120 4.98 -5.40 14.70
N SER A 121 5.91 -5.78 13.83
CA SER A 121 7.17 -5.06 13.70
C SER A 121 6.94 -3.61 13.27
N THR A 122 7.53 -2.66 14.01
CA THR A 122 7.50 -1.22 13.71
C THR A 122 8.93 -0.70 13.78
N LEU A 123 9.67 -0.91 12.68
CA LEU A 123 11.09 -0.52 12.57
C LEU A 123 11.27 0.88 11.98
N GLY A 124 10.23 1.42 11.35
CA GLY A 124 10.26 2.69 10.64
C GLY A 124 10.33 3.91 11.53
N GLN A 125 10.92 4.97 10.98
CA GLN A 125 10.92 6.28 11.63
C GLN A 125 9.53 6.93 11.50
N PRO A 126 8.86 7.30 12.60
CA PRO A 126 7.51 7.87 12.56
C PRO A 126 7.38 9.09 11.66
N LEU A 127 8.38 9.98 11.65
CA LEU A 127 8.34 11.18 10.82
C LEU A 127 8.27 10.88 9.32
N GLN A 128 9.05 9.91 8.84
CA GLN A 128 9.05 9.50 7.44
C GLN A 128 7.75 8.81 7.06
N LEU A 129 7.23 7.99 7.97
CA LEU A 129 5.94 7.33 7.81
C LEU A 129 4.80 8.35 7.69
N PHE A 130 4.75 9.34 8.60
CA PHE A 130 3.75 10.40 8.55
C PHE A 130 3.89 11.31 7.34
N ALA A 131 5.10 11.59 6.88
CA ALA A 131 5.32 12.36 5.66
C ALA A 131 4.69 11.66 4.44
N LEU A 132 4.98 10.37 4.25
CA LEU A 132 4.43 9.58 3.15
C LEU A 132 2.91 9.40 3.28
N ALA A 133 2.43 9.08 4.49
CA ALA A 133 1.00 8.89 4.75
C ALA A 133 0.19 10.20 4.59
N SER A 134 0.75 11.35 4.96
CA SER A 134 0.12 12.67 4.75
C SER A 134 0.00 12.98 3.26
N LEU A 135 1.03 12.67 2.47
CA LEU A 135 1.00 12.85 1.03
C LEU A 135 -0.06 11.94 0.37
N PHE A 136 -0.19 10.71 0.84
CA PHE A 136 -1.24 9.78 0.45
C PHE A 136 -2.65 10.34 0.75
N VAL A 137 -2.87 10.89 1.94
CA VAL A 137 -4.15 11.54 2.32
C VAL A 137 -4.45 12.72 1.41
N LEU A 138 -3.46 13.57 1.11
CA LEU A 138 -3.64 14.71 0.20
C LEU A 138 -4.00 14.27 -1.22
N ALA A 139 -3.26 13.30 -1.78
CA ALA A 139 -3.53 12.75 -3.12
C ALA A 139 -4.95 12.18 -3.20
N THR A 140 -5.36 11.40 -2.20
CA THR A 140 -6.69 10.79 -2.10
C THR A 140 -7.79 11.85 -1.93
N SER A 141 -7.55 12.87 -1.11
CA SER A 141 -8.47 13.98 -0.91
C SER A 141 -8.71 14.76 -2.22
N PHE A 142 -7.65 15.08 -2.95
CA PHE A 142 -7.78 15.76 -4.25
C PHE A 142 -8.46 14.88 -5.29
N MET A 143 -8.15 13.59 -5.34
CA MET A 143 -8.83 12.62 -6.21
C MET A 143 -10.35 12.58 -5.92
N GLY A 144 -10.73 12.48 -4.63
CA GLY A 144 -12.13 12.48 -4.22
C GLY A 144 -12.84 13.79 -4.57
N GLN A 145 -12.20 14.95 -4.38
CA GLN A 145 -12.75 16.24 -4.73
C GLN A 145 -12.89 16.40 -6.26
N ALA A 146 -11.91 15.96 -7.05
CA ALA A 146 -11.99 15.98 -8.50
C ALA A 146 -13.16 15.12 -9.01
N ALA A 147 -13.31 13.90 -8.49
CA ALA A 147 -14.40 12.99 -8.85
C ALA A 147 -15.77 13.53 -8.41
N GLY A 148 -15.87 14.04 -7.18
CA GLY A 148 -17.11 14.58 -6.61
C GLY A 148 -17.71 15.73 -7.44
N ALA A 149 -16.88 16.51 -8.12
CA ALA A 149 -17.35 17.60 -8.95
C ALA A 149 -18.17 17.16 -10.19
N TRP A 150 -18.08 15.90 -10.58
CA TRP A 150 -18.80 15.33 -11.72
C TRP A 150 -20.08 14.59 -11.33
N PHE A 151 -20.28 14.31 -10.05
CA PHE A 151 -21.49 13.65 -9.56
C PHE A 151 -22.62 14.64 -9.33
N LYS A 152 -23.83 14.23 -9.68
CA LYS A 152 -25.05 15.05 -9.51
C LYS A 152 -25.77 14.75 -8.20
N HIS A 153 -25.64 13.52 -7.71
CA HIS A 153 -26.36 13.01 -6.53
C HIS A 153 -25.35 12.60 -5.44
N PRO A 154 -25.60 12.96 -4.18
CA PRO A 154 -24.69 12.64 -3.06
C PRO A 154 -24.47 11.14 -2.86
N GLU A 155 -25.42 10.28 -3.25
CA GLU A 155 -25.32 8.82 -3.10
C GLU A 155 -24.35 8.17 -4.10
N THR A 156 -24.15 8.81 -5.25
CA THR A 156 -23.36 8.26 -6.36
C THR A 156 -21.89 7.96 -5.99
N PRO A 157 -21.18 8.85 -5.29
CA PRO A 157 -19.81 8.54 -4.84
C PRO A 157 -19.71 7.27 -4.02
N THR A 158 -20.66 7.06 -3.08
CA THR A 158 -20.67 5.88 -2.22
C THR A 158 -20.81 4.61 -3.04
N LEU A 159 -21.73 4.55 -3.98
CA LEU A 159 -21.95 3.37 -4.82
C LEU A 159 -20.74 3.05 -5.70
N ILE A 160 -20.16 4.07 -6.33
CA ILE A 160 -19.03 3.89 -7.25
C ILE A 160 -17.79 3.46 -6.48
N PHE A 161 -17.40 4.19 -5.43
CA PHE A 161 -16.17 3.89 -4.71
C PHE A 161 -16.28 2.60 -3.89
N LEU A 162 -17.44 2.29 -3.32
CA LEU A 162 -17.67 1.00 -2.67
C LEU A 162 -17.54 -0.13 -3.69
N GLY A 163 -18.12 0.03 -4.89
CA GLY A 163 -18.02 -0.95 -5.97
C GLY A 163 -16.59 -1.17 -6.48
N THR A 164 -15.72 -0.14 -6.43
CA THR A 164 -14.32 -0.25 -6.83
C THR A 164 -13.41 -0.85 -5.77
N SER A 165 -13.89 -1.02 -4.52
CA SER A 165 -13.06 -1.49 -3.40
C SER A 165 -12.50 -2.89 -3.61
N LEU A 166 -13.33 -3.84 -4.07
CA LEU A 166 -12.89 -5.22 -4.35
C LEU A 166 -11.92 -5.32 -5.53
N PRO A 167 -12.20 -4.75 -6.72
CA PRO A 167 -11.22 -4.70 -7.80
C PRO A 167 -9.89 -4.10 -7.36
N GLN A 168 -9.91 -3.03 -6.58
CA GLN A 168 -8.71 -2.38 -6.08
C GLN A 168 -7.91 -3.26 -5.13
N LEU A 169 -8.57 -4.05 -4.27
CA LEU A 169 -7.93 -5.04 -3.40
C LEU A 169 -7.04 -6.02 -4.19
N PHE A 170 -7.51 -6.46 -5.36
CA PHE A 170 -6.76 -7.39 -6.20
C PHE A 170 -5.65 -6.71 -7.03
N VAL A 171 -5.85 -5.47 -7.42
CA VAL A 171 -4.91 -4.74 -8.29
C VAL A 171 -3.69 -4.24 -7.52
N THR A 172 -3.83 -3.87 -6.25
CA THR A 172 -2.74 -3.34 -5.41
C THR A 172 -1.62 -4.35 -5.11
N GLY A 173 -1.81 -5.63 -5.43
CA GLY A 173 -0.77 -6.65 -5.34
C GLY A 173 -0.46 -7.14 -3.93
N PHE A 174 -1.21 -6.71 -2.90
CA PHE A 174 -0.99 -7.24 -1.56
C PHE A 174 -1.73 -8.56 -1.29
N SER A 175 -2.83 -8.84 -2.01
CA SER A 175 -3.56 -10.11 -1.95
C SER A 175 -2.96 -11.18 -2.87
N TRP A 176 -2.30 -10.75 -3.94
CA TRP A 176 -1.66 -11.60 -4.94
C TRP A 176 -0.29 -11.06 -5.29
N PRO A 177 0.69 -11.92 -5.61
CA PRO A 177 1.97 -11.46 -6.13
C PRO A 177 1.76 -10.59 -7.37
N ARG A 178 2.43 -9.44 -7.45
CA ARG A 178 2.29 -8.49 -8.58
C ARG A 178 2.59 -9.13 -9.93
N GLU A 179 3.47 -10.13 -9.95
CA GLU A 179 3.84 -10.88 -11.14
C GLU A 179 2.67 -11.69 -11.71
N ALA A 180 1.71 -12.08 -10.87
CA ALA A 180 0.51 -12.82 -11.27
C ALA A 180 -0.61 -11.90 -11.79
N VAL A 181 -0.52 -10.59 -11.57
CA VAL A 181 -1.51 -9.61 -12.04
C VAL A 181 -1.19 -9.20 -13.49
N PRO A 182 -2.15 -9.23 -14.43
CA PRO A 182 -1.94 -8.76 -15.80
C PRO A 182 -1.43 -7.32 -15.83
N LYS A 183 -0.50 -7.01 -16.75
CA LYS A 183 0.11 -5.66 -16.86
C LYS A 183 -0.90 -4.54 -17.05
N SER A 184 -2.00 -4.80 -17.74
CA SER A 184 -3.09 -3.85 -17.93
C SER A 184 -3.79 -3.50 -16.61
N MET A 185 -3.99 -4.47 -15.74
CA MET A 185 -4.55 -4.25 -14.41
C MET A 185 -3.56 -3.55 -13.47
N GLN A 186 -2.27 -3.90 -13.54
CA GLN A 186 -1.24 -3.17 -12.79
C GLN A 186 -1.22 -1.67 -13.18
N ALA A 187 -1.39 -1.36 -14.48
CA ALA A 187 -1.44 0.02 -14.95
C ALA A 187 -2.65 0.79 -14.38
N LEU A 188 -3.80 0.12 -14.20
CA LEU A 188 -4.97 0.70 -13.54
C LEU A 188 -4.72 0.98 -12.06
N GLY A 189 -3.91 0.16 -11.39
CA GLY A 189 -3.52 0.36 -9.99
C GLY A 189 -2.81 1.69 -9.76
N TYR A 190 -1.93 2.08 -10.68
CA TYR A 190 -1.18 3.34 -10.58
C TYR A 190 -2.04 4.62 -10.60
N ILE A 191 -3.32 4.52 -10.96
CA ILE A 191 -4.26 5.64 -10.85
C ILE A 191 -4.60 5.91 -9.37
N PHE A 192 -4.57 4.88 -8.53
CA PHE A 192 -4.97 5.00 -7.14
C PHE A 192 -3.76 5.29 -6.22
N PRO A 193 -3.87 6.30 -5.34
CA PRO A 193 -2.80 6.61 -4.38
C PRO A 193 -2.41 5.43 -3.49
N SER A 194 -3.34 4.49 -3.20
CA SER A 194 -3.07 3.31 -2.38
C SER A 194 -2.01 2.38 -2.95
N ASP A 195 -1.84 2.31 -4.27
CA ASP A 195 -0.86 1.43 -4.89
C ASP A 195 0.57 1.78 -4.45
N PHE A 196 0.89 3.07 -4.46
CA PHE A 196 2.18 3.58 -3.97
C PHE A 196 2.23 3.62 -2.43
N ALA A 197 1.10 3.97 -1.78
CA ALA A 197 1.07 4.11 -0.34
C ALA A 197 1.26 2.77 0.38
N ILE A 198 0.67 1.68 -0.11
CA ILE A 198 0.81 0.35 0.49
C ILE A 198 2.27 -0.08 0.47
N ASP A 199 2.93 -0.04 -0.70
CA ASP A 199 4.33 -0.45 -0.83
C ASP A 199 5.23 0.41 0.06
N GLY A 200 5.12 1.74 -0.04
CA GLY A 200 5.93 2.67 0.74
C GLY A 200 5.69 2.57 2.26
N ILE A 201 4.44 2.53 2.72
CA ILE A 201 4.10 2.46 4.15
C ILE A 201 4.56 1.14 4.76
N VAL A 202 4.33 0.00 4.09
CA VAL A 202 4.75 -1.31 4.58
C VAL A 202 6.27 -1.39 4.67
N ARG A 203 6.98 -0.93 3.64
CA ARG A 203 8.46 -0.93 3.65
C ARG A 203 9.03 -0.01 4.72
N ILE A 204 8.51 1.20 4.89
CA ILE A 204 8.95 2.10 5.95
C ILE A 204 8.61 1.50 7.31
N ASN A 205 7.36 1.12 7.55
CA ASN A 205 6.90 0.74 8.89
C ASN A 205 7.46 -0.60 9.35
N GLN A 206 7.46 -1.62 8.48
CA GLN A 206 7.84 -2.99 8.88
C GLN A 206 9.30 -3.33 8.59
N MET A 207 9.87 -2.76 7.52
CA MET A 207 11.24 -3.07 7.11
C MET A 207 12.24 -1.99 7.54
N GLY A 208 11.76 -0.87 8.11
CA GLY A 208 12.62 0.24 8.51
C GLY A 208 13.23 1.01 7.34
N ALA A 209 12.65 0.89 6.15
CA ALA A 209 13.13 1.59 4.96
C ALA A 209 13.06 3.11 5.14
N SER A 210 14.04 3.81 4.63
CA SER A 210 14.04 5.28 4.55
C SER A 210 13.22 5.79 3.37
N LEU A 211 12.85 7.07 3.38
CA LEU A 211 12.16 7.70 2.24
C LEU A 211 12.96 7.61 0.93
N TRP A 212 14.28 7.55 1.00
CA TRP A 212 15.14 7.38 -0.17
C TRP A 212 15.02 5.99 -0.80
N GLU A 213 14.79 4.97 0.01
CA GLU A 213 14.62 3.59 -0.46
C GLU A 213 13.23 3.35 -1.05
N VAL A 214 12.24 4.18 -0.71
CA VAL A 214 10.89 4.20 -1.27
C VAL A 214 10.66 5.39 -2.22
N VAL A 215 11.73 5.93 -2.80
CA VAL A 215 11.67 7.14 -3.66
C VAL A 215 10.73 6.98 -4.86
N ARG A 216 10.55 5.76 -5.38
CA ARG A 216 9.59 5.47 -6.45
C ARG A 216 8.16 5.79 -5.99
N ASP A 217 7.79 5.31 -4.82
CA ASP A 217 6.44 5.46 -4.26
C ASP A 217 6.21 6.90 -3.83
N TRP A 218 7.23 7.53 -3.24
CA TRP A 218 7.23 8.95 -2.90
C TRP A 218 6.98 9.84 -4.12
N ARG A 219 7.71 9.61 -5.22
CA ARG A 219 7.53 10.35 -6.49
C ARG A 219 6.19 10.07 -7.14
N GLY A 220 5.72 8.81 -7.10
CA GLY A 220 4.41 8.42 -7.60
C GLY A 220 3.28 9.17 -6.89
N LEU A 221 3.31 9.22 -5.56
CA LEU A 221 2.35 9.97 -4.75
C LEU A 221 2.42 11.47 -5.02
N TRP A 222 3.60 12.07 -5.17
CA TRP A 222 3.73 13.47 -5.55
C TRP A 222 3.13 13.75 -6.93
N GLY A 223 3.41 12.89 -7.91
CA GLY A 223 2.84 12.98 -9.24
C GLY A 223 1.30 12.97 -9.21
N LEU A 224 0.72 12.00 -8.49
CA LEU A 224 -0.73 11.91 -8.31
C LEU A 224 -1.31 13.11 -7.54
N THR A 225 -0.62 13.58 -6.51
CA THR A 225 -1.04 14.75 -5.73
C THR A 225 -1.16 15.98 -6.64
N VAL A 226 -0.16 16.25 -7.46
CA VAL A 226 -0.17 17.40 -8.39
C VAL A 226 -1.25 17.25 -9.46
N ILE A 227 -1.38 16.06 -10.05
CA ILE A 227 -2.39 15.79 -11.09
C ILE A 227 -3.80 15.96 -10.51
N TYR A 228 -4.10 15.32 -9.38
CA TYR A 228 -5.43 15.39 -8.78
C TYR A 228 -5.74 16.75 -8.20
N PHE A 229 -4.74 17.47 -7.68
CA PHE A 229 -4.92 18.86 -7.28
C PHE A 229 -5.34 19.73 -8.46
N ALA A 230 -4.63 19.64 -9.58
CA ALA A 230 -4.97 20.39 -10.79
C ALA A 230 -6.38 20.03 -11.29
N LEU A 231 -6.73 18.74 -11.31
CA LEU A 231 -8.06 18.27 -11.69
C LEU A 231 -9.15 18.78 -10.74
N ALA A 232 -8.91 18.75 -9.42
CA ALA A 232 -9.86 19.24 -8.43
C ALA A 232 -10.13 20.75 -8.58
N VAL A 233 -9.08 21.55 -8.75
CA VAL A 233 -9.21 23.00 -8.96
C VAL A 233 -9.92 23.30 -10.28
N MET A 234 -9.54 22.62 -11.36
CA MET A 234 -10.17 22.77 -12.67
C MET A 234 -11.65 22.41 -12.62
N SER A 235 -11.99 21.28 -12.01
CA SER A 235 -13.38 20.82 -11.86
C SER A 235 -14.20 21.82 -11.05
N ALA A 236 -13.67 22.30 -9.94
CA ALA A 236 -14.34 23.30 -9.11
C ALA A 236 -14.56 24.62 -9.87
N PHE A 237 -13.63 25.01 -10.71
CA PHE A 237 -13.75 26.21 -11.56
C PHE A 237 -14.81 26.05 -12.66
N LEU A 238 -14.83 24.90 -13.34
CA LEU A 238 -15.80 24.62 -14.41
C LEU A 238 -17.23 24.56 -13.89
N VAL A 239 -17.45 23.92 -12.75
CA VAL A 239 -18.80 23.85 -12.14
C VAL A 239 -19.29 25.24 -11.77
N ARG A 240 -18.44 26.10 -11.21
CA ARG A 240 -18.80 27.49 -10.88
C ARG A 240 -19.17 28.31 -12.10
N ARG A 241 -18.42 28.17 -13.19
CA ARG A 241 -18.77 28.87 -14.43
C ARG A 241 -20.18 28.48 -14.94
N ARG A 242 -20.53 27.20 -14.83
CA ARG A 242 -21.86 26.70 -15.19
C ARG A 242 -22.97 27.32 -14.34
N GLN A 243 -22.74 27.47 -13.04
CA GLN A 243 -23.70 28.05 -12.09
C GLN A 243 -23.88 29.57 -12.29
N ALA A 244 -22.86 30.28 -12.77
CA ALA A 244 -22.92 31.70 -13.02
C ALA A 244 -23.64 32.08 -14.34
N HIS A 245 -23.88 31.10 -15.23
CA HIS A 245 -24.48 31.30 -16.54
C HIS A 245 -25.83 30.61 -16.71
N GLY A 246 -26.32 29.90 -15.73
CA GLY A 246 -27.64 29.27 -15.66
C GLY A 246 -28.52 29.92 -14.60
#